data_019d9ecee440a787ccf5e300b67bde47
#
_entry.id   019d9ecee440a787ccf5e300b67bde47
#
_cell.length_a   1.000
_cell.length_b   1.000
_cell.length_c   1.000
_cell.angle_alpha   90.00
_cell.angle_beta   90.00
_cell.angle_gamma   90.00
#
_symmetry.space_group_name_H-M   'P 1'
#
loop_
_entity.id
_entity.type
_entity.pdbx_description
1 polymer ?
#
loop_
_entity_poly.entity_id
_entity_poly.type
_entity_poly.pdbx_seq_one_letter_code
_entity_poly.pdbx_strand_id
1 'polypeptide(L)'
;KVETIANTSQEQFNREFECEFLGSINTLIHPTKIKSMVFDDPIQRNAGLELYKKPEKDRLYTIVCDVARGTEQDYSAFLVFDVSEVPYRIVAKYRNNEIKPLLFPNVIHDVAKAYNGAYVMIEVNDIGEQVATAMQYDLEFDNLIMASMRGRAGQILGSGFSGGKVQLGVRTTKAVKMLGCSNL
;
A
#
# COMPACT_ATOMS: atom_id res chain seq x y z
N LYS A 1 -2.15 -37.69 16.06
CA LYS A 1 -1.46 -36.84 15.03
C LYS A 1 -1.22 -37.65 13.74
N VAL A 2 -0.55 -38.79 13.79
CA VAL A 2 -0.25 -39.62 12.61
C VAL A 2 -1.52 -40.16 11.94
N GLU A 3 -2.50 -40.59 12.72
CA GLU A 3 -3.78 -41.13 12.25
C GLU A 3 -4.66 -40.04 11.60
N THR A 4 -4.59 -38.82 12.10
CA THR A 4 -5.31 -37.67 11.53
C THR A 4 -4.70 -37.25 10.21
N ILE A 5 -3.38 -37.29 10.06
CA ILE A 5 -2.68 -36.95 8.80
C ILE A 5 -2.95 -38.02 7.73
N ALA A 6 -3.14 -39.29 8.11
CA ALA A 6 -3.47 -40.36 7.16
C ALA A 6 -4.86 -40.18 6.50
N ASN A 7 -5.78 -39.49 7.19
CA ASN A 7 -7.15 -39.20 6.70
C ASN A 7 -7.32 -37.82 6.10
N THR A 8 -6.34 -36.94 6.24
CA THR A 8 -6.32 -35.59 5.71
C THR A 8 -4.93 -35.26 5.16
N SER A 9 -4.82 -34.34 4.22
CA SER A 9 -3.49 -33.93 3.77
C SER A 9 -2.72 -33.23 4.90
N GLN A 10 -1.39 -33.31 4.88
CA GLN A 10 -0.53 -32.59 5.84
C GLN A 10 -0.86 -31.09 5.88
N GLU A 11 -1.20 -30.49 4.72
CA GLU A 11 -1.59 -29.09 4.61
C GLU A 11 -2.91 -28.80 5.33
N GLN A 12 -3.89 -29.69 5.21
CA GLN A 12 -5.18 -29.54 5.88
C GLN A 12 -5.03 -29.74 7.39
N PHE A 13 -4.19 -30.68 7.83
CA PHE A 13 -3.86 -30.86 9.25
C PHE A 13 -3.21 -29.59 9.83
N ASN A 14 -2.22 -29.02 9.14
CA ASN A 14 -1.53 -27.81 9.59
C ASN A 14 -2.48 -26.59 9.68
N ARG A 15 -3.43 -26.48 8.74
CA ARG A 15 -4.45 -25.42 8.75
C ARG A 15 -5.43 -25.58 9.92
N GLU A 16 -5.94 -26.78 10.13
CA GLU A 16 -7.05 -27.03 11.08
C GLU A 16 -6.57 -27.23 12.52
N PHE A 17 -5.41 -27.81 12.72
CA PHE A 17 -4.95 -28.22 14.04
C PHE A 17 -3.71 -27.48 14.54
N GLU A 18 -2.85 -27.02 13.66
CA GLU A 18 -1.66 -26.23 14.04
C GLU A 18 -1.87 -24.72 13.79
N CYS A 19 -3.06 -24.31 13.33
CA CYS A 19 -3.40 -22.91 13.01
C CYS A 19 -2.35 -22.25 12.12
N GLU A 20 -1.62 -23.02 11.33
CA GLU A 20 -0.70 -22.46 10.36
C GLU A 20 -1.49 -21.81 9.23
N PHE A 21 -1.30 -20.52 9.02
CA PHE A 21 -1.80 -19.82 7.85
C PHE A 21 -0.96 -20.25 6.63
N LEU A 22 -1.31 -21.39 6.07
CA LEU A 22 -0.87 -21.78 4.74
C LEU A 22 -1.69 -20.92 3.78
N GLY A 23 -1.11 -19.86 3.28
CA GLY A 23 -1.76 -19.01 2.28
C GLY A 23 -2.41 -19.85 1.17
N SER A 24 -3.38 -19.31 0.46
CA SER A 24 -4.05 -20.05 -0.61
C SER A 24 -3.00 -20.62 -1.58
N ILE A 25 -3.24 -21.85 -2.07
CA ILE A 25 -2.33 -22.58 -2.99
C ILE A 25 -2.01 -21.76 -4.27
N ASN A 26 -2.86 -20.79 -4.58
CA ASN A 26 -2.76 -19.90 -5.76
C ASN A 26 -2.31 -18.47 -5.39
N THR A 27 -1.36 -18.30 -4.48
CA THR A 27 -0.76 -17.00 -4.21
C THR A 27 0.34 -16.67 -5.23
N LEU A 28 0.50 -15.39 -5.57
CA LEU A 28 1.56 -14.91 -6.46
C LEU A 28 2.96 -15.31 -5.96
N ILE A 29 3.17 -15.22 -4.65
CA ILE A 29 4.41 -15.61 -3.99
C ILE A 29 4.13 -16.86 -3.15
N HIS A 30 4.94 -17.90 -3.34
CA HIS A 30 4.76 -19.15 -2.61
C HIS A 30 4.91 -18.92 -1.09
N PRO A 31 4.03 -19.49 -0.23
CA PRO A 31 4.05 -19.26 1.21
C PRO A 31 5.39 -19.56 1.89
N THR A 32 6.13 -20.56 1.43
CA THR A 32 7.47 -20.87 1.97
C THR A 32 8.47 -19.75 1.71
N LYS A 33 8.38 -19.04 0.57
CA LYS A 33 9.21 -17.87 0.30
C LYS A 33 8.88 -16.72 1.25
N ILE A 34 7.58 -16.47 1.47
CA ILE A 34 7.15 -15.42 2.42
C ILE A 34 7.67 -15.74 3.83
N LYS A 35 7.56 -17.00 4.28
CA LYS A 35 8.07 -17.43 5.60
C LYS A 35 9.60 -17.33 5.72
N SER A 36 10.35 -17.44 4.63
CA SER A 36 11.81 -17.32 4.62
C SER A 36 12.34 -15.90 4.48
N MET A 37 11.46 -14.91 4.23
CA MET A 37 11.87 -13.50 4.14
C MET A 37 12.34 -13.01 5.51
N VAL A 38 13.51 -12.39 5.52
CA VAL A 38 14.02 -11.67 6.68
C VAL A 38 13.29 -10.32 6.77
N PHE A 39 12.94 -9.91 7.97
CA PHE A 39 12.35 -8.61 8.22
C PHE A 39 13.20 -7.81 9.21
N ASP A 40 13.18 -6.49 9.06
CA ASP A 40 13.83 -5.58 9.98
C ASP A 40 12.82 -5.10 11.04
N ASP A 41 13.28 -4.96 12.28
CA ASP A 41 12.49 -4.30 13.30
C ASP A 41 12.46 -2.78 13.08
N PRO A 42 11.30 -2.13 13.22
CA PRO A 42 11.25 -0.69 13.11
C PRO A 42 12.00 -0.01 14.27
N ILE A 43 12.68 1.08 13.95
CA ILE A 43 13.39 1.91 14.96
C ILE A 43 12.42 2.69 15.86
N GLN A 44 11.17 2.86 15.42
CA GLN A 44 10.12 3.53 16.18
C GLN A 44 8.73 3.01 15.76
N ARG A 45 7.82 2.90 16.75
CA ARG A 45 6.39 2.60 16.54
C ARG A 45 5.55 3.66 17.23
N ASN A 46 4.57 4.23 16.52
CA ASN A 46 3.63 5.20 17.09
C ASN A 46 2.30 5.17 16.31
N ALA A 47 1.18 4.92 17.02
CA ALA A 47 -0.20 5.02 16.49
C ALA A 47 -0.41 4.39 15.10
N GLY A 48 0.13 3.20 14.86
CA GLY A 48 0.04 2.49 13.59
C GLY A 48 1.16 2.81 12.59
N LEU A 49 1.98 3.83 12.83
CA LEU A 49 3.17 4.15 12.05
C LEU A 49 4.38 3.39 12.59
N GLU A 50 5.03 2.65 11.72
CA GLU A 50 6.32 1.98 11.94
C GLU A 50 7.38 2.64 11.08
N LEU A 51 8.44 3.11 11.72
CA LEU A 51 9.57 3.78 11.08
C LEU A 51 10.76 2.84 11.02
N TYR A 52 11.29 2.60 9.84
CA TYR A 52 12.49 1.79 9.63
C TYR A 52 13.73 2.64 9.39
N LYS A 53 13.54 3.79 8.72
CA LYS A 53 14.61 4.76 8.47
C LYS A 53 14.06 6.18 8.57
N LYS A 54 14.80 7.06 9.26
CA LYS A 54 14.44 8.49 9.32
C LYS A 54 14.60 9.13 7.94
N PRO A 55 13.81 10.18 7.62
CA PRO A 55 14.01 10.93 6.40
C PRO A 55 15.40 11.57 6.36
N GLU A 56 16.03 11.50 5.20
CA GLU A 56 17.34 12.12 4.94
C GLU A 56 17.14 13.28 3.96
N LYS A 57 17.93 14.34 4.14
CA LYS A 57 17.90 15.50 3.25
C LYS A 57 18.28 15.07 1.81
N ASP A 58 17.66 15.74 0.84
CA ASP A 58 17.91 15.56 -0.61
C ASP A 58 17.58 14.17 -1.16
N ARG A 59 16.84 13.33 -0.40
CA ARG A 59 16.31 12.05 -0.90
C ARG A 59 14.89 12.21 -1.38
N LEU A 60 14.54 11.43 -2.40
CA LEU A 60 13.22 11.38 -3.00
C LEU A 60 12.41 10.24 -2.40
N TYR A 61 11.19 10.55 -1.96
CA TYR A 61 10.29 9.58 -1.35
C TYR A 61 8.96 9.52 -2.08
N THR A 62 8.34 8.34 -2.04
CA THR A 62 6.99 8.11 -2.54
C THR A 62 6.17 7.36 -1.52
N ILE A 63 4.93 7.77 -1.31
CA ILE A 63 3.95 7.10 -0.46
C ILE A 63 2.90 6.45 -1.34
N VAL A 64 2.61 5.18 -1.08
CA VAL A 64 1.54 4.42 -1.76
C VAL A 64 0.50 4.03 -0.74
N CYS A 65 -0.74 4.49 -0.94
CA CYS A 65 -1.84 4.36 0.01
C CYS A 65 -2.95 3.44 -0.51
N ASP A 66 -3.41 2.56 0.35
CA ASP A 66 -4.64 1.79 0.25
C ASP A 66 -5.61 2.24 1.36
N VAL A 67 -6.87 2.51 1.02
CA VAL A 67 -7.81 3.18 1.91
C VAL A 67 -8.97 2.26 2.26
N ALA A 68 -9.22 2.08 3.56
CA ALA A 68 -10.36 1.36 4.10
C ALA A 68 -11.36 2.29 4.80
N ARG A 69 -12.53 1.76 5.14
CA ARG A 69 -13.65 2.52 5.73
C ARG A 69 -13.49 2.82 7.23
N GLY A 70 -12.49 2.27 7.90
CA GLY A 70 -12.28 2.43 9.33
C GLY A 70 -13.41 1.82 10.17
N THR A 71 -13.83 0.61 9.80
CA THR A 71 -14.88 -0.19 10.46
C THR A 71 -14.34 -1.43 11.16
N GLU A 72 -13.05 -1.43 11.49
CA GLU A 72 -12.32 -2.52 12.15
C GLU A 72 -12.16 -3.81 11.32
N GLN A 73 -12.69 -3.86 10.11
CA GLN A 73 -12.58 -5.01 9.20
C GLN A 73 -11.32 -4.93 8.34
N ASP A 74 -11.23 -3.87 7.52
CA ASP A 74 -10.12 -3.64 6.63
C ASP A 74 -9.23 -2.51 7.15
N TYR A 75 -7.96 -2.51 6.74
CA TYR A 75 -6.98 -1.53 7.18
C TYR A 75 -6.76 -0.44 6.14
N SER A 76 -6.83 0.83 6.57
CA SER A 76 -6.15 1.90 5.84
C SER A 76 -4.65 1.74 6.07
N ALA A 77 -3.88 1.71 5.00
CA ALA A 77 -2.45 1.47 5.04
C ALA A 77 -1.70 2.32 4.02
N PHE A 78 -0.44 2.60 4.32
CA PHE A 78 0.49 3.10 3.31
C PHE A 78 1.92 2.59 3.56
N LEU A 79 2.70 2.61 2.50
CA LEU A 79 4.14 2.37 2.53
C LEU A 79 4.87 3.61 2.03
N VAL A 80 5.95 3.99 2.72
CA VAL A 80 6.87 5.03 2.27
C VAL A 80 8.10 4.37 1.67
N PHE A 81 8.38 4.70 0.42
CA PHE A 81 9.55 4.21 -0.31
C PHE A 81 10.57 5.32 -0.48
N ASP A 82 11.82 5.02 -0.19
CA ASP A 82 12.96 5.77 -0.69
C ASP A 82 13.21 5.31 -2.14
N VAL A 83 13.01 6.22 -3.08
CA VAL A 83 13.13 5.95 -4.53
C VAL A 83 14.34 6.67 -5.15
N SER A 84 15.25 7.18 -4.32
CA SER A 84 16.43 7.90 -4.78
C SER A 84 17.40 7.01 -5.54
N GLU A 85 17.46 5.73 -5.19
CA GLU A 85 18.40 4.73 -5.75
C GLU A 85 17.72 3.37 -5.88
N VAL A 86 18.16 2.56 -6.82
CA VAL A 86 17.71 1.17 -6.99
C VAL A 86 18.68 0.25 -6.23
N PRO A 87 18.19 -0.74 -5.48
CA PRO A 87 16.78 -1.10 -5.23
C PRO A 87 16.06 -0.11 -4.32
N TYR A 88 14.79 0.14 -4.61
CA TYR A 88 13.93 0.96 -3.74
C TYR A 88 13.78 0.31 -2.37
N ARG A 89 13.66 1.14 -1.32
CA ARG A 89 13.58 0.66 0.06
C ARG A 89 12.34 1.18 0.76
N ILE A 90 11.65 0.30 1.48
CA ILE A 90 10.58 0.72 2.40
C ILE A 90 11.24 1.32 3.63
N VAL A 91 10.93 2.58 3.93
CA VAL A 91 11.50 3.35 5.05
C VAL A 91 10.49 3.62 6.16
N ALA A 92 9.20 3.55 5.85
CA ALA A 92 8.14 3.57 6.86
C ALA A 92 6.90 2.82 6.35
N LYS A 93 6.06 2.40 7.28
CA LYS A 93 4.79 1.75 7.02
C LYS A 93 3.75 2.26 8.03
N TYR A 94 2.54 2.46 7.57
CA TYR A 94 1.38 2.76 8.41
C TYR A 94 0.29 1.72 8.22
N ARG A 95 -0.40 1.36 9.28
CA ARG A 95 -1.54 0.45 9.22
C ARG A 95 -2.49 0.71 10.39
N ASN A 96 -3.76 0.98 10.09
CA ASN A 96 -4.80 1.21 11.09
C ASN A 96 -6.18 0.85 10.52
N ASN A 97 -7.00 0.10 11.26
CA ASN A 97 -8.35 -0.32 10.84
C ASN A 97 -9.47 0.50 11.50
N GLU A 98 -9.14 1.42 12.39
CA GLU A 98 -10.09 2.28 13.09
C GLU A 98 -10.12 3.70 12.54
N ILE A 99 -9.04 4.12 11.85
CA ILE A 99 -8.94 5.47 11.33
C ILE A 99 -10.04 5.77 10.33
N LYS A 100 -10.78 6.85 10.58
CA LYS A 100 -11.84 7.28 9.66
C LYS A 100 -11.24 7.90 8.40
N PRO A 101 -11.86 7.70 7.22
CA PRO A 101 -11.39 8.25 5.95
C PRO A 101 -11.17 9.76 5.96
N LEU A 102 -11.95 10.51 6.74
CA LEU A 102 -11.79 11.97 6.89
C LEU A 102 -10.55 12.40 7.67
N LEU A 103 -9.98 11.52 8.49
CA LEU A 103 -8.78 11.79 9.29
C LEU A 103 -7.50 11.28 8.62
N PHE A 104 -7.63 10.29 7.76
CA PHE A 104 -6.49 9.64 7.12
C PHE A 104 -5.67 10.58 6.22
N PRO A 105 -6.25 11.58 5.50
CA PRO A 105 -5.49 12.58 4.75
C PRO A 105 -4.47 13.34 5.60
N ASN A 106 -4.83 13.69 6.84
CA ASN A 106 -3.90 14.40 7.74
C ASN A 106 -2.67 13.56 8.08
N VAL A 107 -2.86 12.26 8.35
CA VAL A 107 -1.76 11.33 8.64
C VAL A 107 -0.84 11.19 7.41
N ILE A 108 -1.41 11.03 6.22
CA ILE A 108 -0.64 10.94 4.98
C ILE A 108 0.16 12.23 4.75
N HIS A 109 -0.49 13.38 4.89
CA HIS A 109 0.09 14.70 4.70
C HIS A 109 1.27 14.96 5.66
N ASP A 110 1.11 14.67 6.95
CA ASP A 110 2.15 14.87 7.95
C ASP A 110 3.38 14.01 7.67
N VAL A 111 3.16 12.74 7.30
CA VAL A 111 4.24 11.82 6.92
C VAL A 111 4.88 12.27 5.60
N ALA A 112 4.10 12.68 4.60
CA ALA A 112 4.63 13.18 3.34
C ALA A 112 5.53 14.41 3.56
N LYS A 113 5.10 15.36 4.38
CA LYS A 113 5.92 16.53 4.77
C LYS A 113 7.21 16.12 5.47
N ALA A 114 7.13 15.19 6.43
CA ALA A 114 8.31 14.69 7.15
C ALA A 114 9.32 14.03 6.20
N TYR A 115 8.85 13.38 5.14
CA TYR A 115 9.67 12.75 4.10
C TYR A 115 9.88 13.67 2.87
N ASN A 116 10.35 14.90 3.10
CA ASN A 116 10.75 15.89 2.08
C ASN A 116 9.65 16.27 1.09
N GLY A 117 8.37 16.23 1.49
CA GLY A 117 7.25 16.42 0.57
C GLY A 117 7.10 15.25 -0.40
N ALA A 118 7.12 14.02 0.13
CA ALA A 118 7.03 12.79 -0.67
C ALA A 118 5.86 12.83 -1.66
N TYR A 119 6.05 12.29 -2.85
CA TYR A 119 4.95 12.08 -3.79
C TYR A 119 3.97 11.06 -3.25
N VAL A 120 2.67 11.37 -3.31
CA VAL A 120 1.62 10.50 -2.74
C VAL A 120 0.77 9.91 -3.86
N MET A 121 0.69 8.59 -3.91
CA MET A 121 -0.21 7.83 -4.76
C MET A 121 -1.30 7.17 -3.91
N ILE A 122 -2.56 7.49 -4.19
CA ILE A 122 -3.71 6.93 -3.48
C ILE A 122 -4.47 5.99 -4.42
N GLU A 123 -4.79 4.78 -3.95
CA GLU A 123 -5.75 3.93 -4.63
C GLU A 123 -7.15 4.52 -4.44
N VAL A 124 -7.80 4.89 -5.56
CA VAL A 124 -9.09 5.60 -5.54
C VAL A 124 -10.29 4.68 -5.83
N ASN A 125 -10.13 3.40 -5.59
CA ASN A 125 -11.27 2.51 -5.55
C ASN A 125 -12.11 2.81 -4.29
N ASP A 126 -13.43 2.74 -4.40
CA ASP A 126 -14.37 2.96 -3.31
C ASP A 126 -14.13 4.30 -2.56
N ILE A 127 -13.72 4.24 -1.30
CA ILE A 127 -13.57 5.41 -0.41
C ILE A 127 -12.29 6.23 -0.67
N GLY A 128 -11.32 5.69 -1.40
CA GLY A 128 -10.04 6.35 -1.65
C GLY A 128 -10.18 7.68 -2.41
N GLU A 129 -11.22 7.84 -3.22
CA GLU A 129 -11.51 9.09 -3.92
C GLU A 129 -11.78 10.26 -2.95
N GLN A 130 -12.43 10.01 -1.82
CA GLN A 130 -12.66 11.04 -0.78
C GLN A 130 -11.34 11.47 -0.14
N VAL A 131 -10.45 10.53 0.15
CA VAL A 131 -9.13 10.81 0.73
C VAL A 131 -8.27 11.62 -0.25
N ALA A 132 -8.25 11.22 -1.52
CA ALA A 132 -7.52 11.95 -2.56
C ALA A 132 -8.07 13.37 -2.76
N THR A 133 -9.38 13.55 -2.74
CA THR A 133 -10.05 14.85 -2.83
C THR A 133 -9.68 15.75 -1.64
N ALA A 134 -9.74 15.23 -0.42
CA ALA A 134 -9.35 15.98 0.77
C ALA A 134 -7.85 16.37 0.75
N MET A 135 -6.96 15.48 0.30
CA MET A 135 -5.54 15.80 0.12
C MET A 135 -5.34 16.98 -0.85
N GLN A 136 -6.03 16.95 -2.00
CA GLN A 136 -5.87 17.97 -3.05
C GLN A 136 -6.50 19.30 -2.68
N TYR A 137 -7.75 19.32 -2.16
CA TYR A 137 -8.54 20.53 -2.03
C TYR A 137 -8.61 21.09 -0.61
N ASP A 138 -8.62 20.21 0.41
CA ASP A 138 -8.70 20.68 1.79
C ASP A 138 -7.31 20.94 2.38
N LEU A 139 -6.32 20.10 2.01
CA LEU A 139 -4.94 20.23 2.47
C LEU A 139 -4.00 20.90 1.45
N GLU A 140 -4.49 21.24 0.27
CA GLU A 140 -3.73 21.88 -0.82
C GLU A 140 -2.39 21.19 -1.10
N PHE A 141 -2.41 19.85 -1.14
CA PHE A 141 -1.19 19.04 -1.26
C PHE A 141 -0.76 18.89 -2.72
N ASP A 142 0.35 19.52 -3.10
CA ASP A 142 0.81 19.65 -4.49
C ASP A 142 1.40 18.35 -5.08
N ASN A 143 1.99 17.47 -4.24
CA ASN A 143 2.70 16.26 -4.70
C ASN A 143 1.79 15.02 -4.78
N LEU A 144 0.50 15.21 -5.06
CA LEU A 144 -0.42 14.11 -5.30
C LEU A 144 -0.23 13.57 -6.73
N ILE A 145 0.04 12.26 -6.84
CA ILE A 145 0.14 11.59 -8.14
C ILE A 145 -1.25 11.46 -8.75
N MET A 146 -1.38 11.96 -9.97
CA MET A 146 -2.62 11.95 -10.73
C MET A 146 -2.52 10.97 -11.90
N ALA A 147 -3.64 10.39 -12.28
CA ALA A 147 -3.74 9.55 -13.47
C ALA A 147 -4.61 10.20 -14.53
N SER A 148 -4.17 10.19 -15.79
CA SER A 148 -4.99 10.54 -16.94
C SER A 148 -5.46 9.30 -17.67
N MET A 149 -6.72 9.27 -18.10
CA MET A 149 -7.28 8.17 -18.90
C MET A 149 -7.07 8.46 -20.38
N ARG A 150 -6.28 7.63 -21.06
CA ARG A 150 -6.05 7.73 -22.51
C ARG A 150 -6.62 6.51 -23.23
N GLY A 151 -7.94 6.46 -23.40
CA GLY A 151 -8.60 5.43 -24.20
C GLY A 151 -8.09 4.00 -23.91
N ARG A 152 -7.60 3.30 -24.94
CA ARG A 152 -7.06 1.93 -24.82
C ARG A 152 -5.72 1.82 -24.09
N ALA A 153 -4.97 2.91 -23.92
CA ALA A 153 -3.67 2.92 -23.23
C ALA A 153 -3.81 2.86 -21.71
N GLY A 154 -5.05 2.94 -21.18
CA GLY A 154 -5.30 2.85 -19.73
C GLY A 154 -4.90 4.11 -18.97
N GLN A 155 -4.41 3.95 -17.75
CA GLN A 155 -4.00 5.05 -16.88
C GLN A 155 -2.54 5.43 -17.14
N ILE A 156 -2.29 6.72 -17.30
CA ILE A 156 -0.95 7.29 -17.44
C ILE A 156 -0.72 8.23 -16.25
N LEU A 157 0.33 7.98 -15.48
CA LEU A 157 0.70 8.82 -14.35
C LEU A 157 1.29 10.15 -14.84
N GLY A 158 0.97 11.24 -14.15
CA GLY A 158 1.47 12.56 -14.49
C GLY A 158 1.04 13.63 -13.49
N SER A 159 1.46 14.86 -13.76
CA SER A 159 1.19 16.03 -12.92
C SER A 159 -0.13 16.77 -13.24
N GLY A 160 -1.04 16.14 -13.96
CA GLY A 160 -2.35 16.72 -14.26
C GLY A 160 -2.42 17.74 -15.42
N PHE A 161 -1.32 18.15 -16.01
CA PHE A 161 -1.28 19.13 -17.12
C PHE A 161 -1.59 18.57 -18.52
N SER A 162 -1.93 17.30 -18.63
CA SER A 162 -2.27 16.67 -19.92
C SER A 162 -3.78 16.81 -20.15
N GLY A 163 -4.23 17.51 -21.18
CA GLY A 163 -5.62 17.90 -21.50
C GLY A 163 -6.68 16.79 -21.62
N GLY A 164 -6.62 15.75 -20.83
CA GLY A 164 -7.60 14.68 -20.63
C GLY A 164 -8.28 14.76 -19.27
N LYS A 165 -9.30 13.91 -19.02
CA LYS A 165 -9.87 13.74 -17.68
C LYS A 165 -8.77 13.29 -16.71
N VAL A 166 -8.41 14.16 -15.79
CA VAL A 166 -7.46 13.86 -14.72
C VAL A 166 -8.21 13.24 -13.55
N GLN A 167 -7.71 12.13 -13.03
CA GLN A 167 -8.18 11.47 -11.82
C GLN A 167 -7.13 11.65 -10.73
N LEU A 168 -7.55 12.09 -9.56
CA LEU A 168 -6.69 12.15 -8.38
C LEU A 168 -6.39 10.70 -7.94
N GLY A 169 -5.11 10.31 -7.97
CA GLY A 169 -4.71 8.95 -7.62
C GLY A 169 -4.91 7.92 -8.74
N VAL A 170 -4.83 6.65 -8.40
CA VAL A 170 -4.82 5.51 -9.33
C VAL A 170 -5.98 4.56 -9.04
N ARG A 171 -6.71 4.18 -10.08
CA ARG A 171 -7.73 3.13 -9.97
C ARG A 171 -7.11 1.76 -10.23
N THR A 172 -7.18 0.87 -9.25
CA THR A 172 -6.70 -0.51 -9.38
C THR A 172 -7.76 -1.37 -10.07
N THR A 173 -7.61 -1.51 -11.39
CA THR A 173 -8.42 -2.42 -12.20
C THR A 173 -7.80 -3.81 -12.25
N LYS A 174 -8.57 -4.82 -12.72
CA LYS A 174 -8.05 -6.17 -12.95
C LYS A 174 -6.82 -6.16 -13.87
N ALA A 175 -6.83 -5.34 -14.91
CA ALA A 175 -5.69 -5.19 -15.84
C ALA A 175 -4.47 -4.58 -15.15
N VAL A 176 -4.65 -3.55 -14.32
CA VAL A 176 -3.55 -2.93 -13.54
C VAL A 176 -2.96 -3.93 -12.55
N LYS A 177 -3.79 -4.70 -11.84
CA LYS A 177 -3.32 -5.78 -10.94
C LYS A 177 -2.51 -6.83 -11.69
N MET A 178 -3.03 -7.33 -12.82
CA MET A 178 -2.32 -8.33 -13.62
C MET A 178 -0.97 -7.82 -14.13
N LEU A 179 -0.92 -6.57 -14.63
CA LEU A 179 0.32 -5.97 -15.13
C LEU A 179 1.33 -5.78 -13.98
N GLY A 180 0.90 -5.27 -12.83
CA GLY A 180 1.76 -5.11 -11.65
C GLY A 180 2.33 -6.44 -11.18
N CYS A 181 1.49 -7.46 -11.05
CA CYS A 181 1.92 -8.79 -10.60
C CYS A 181 2.83 -9.50 -11.61
N SER A 182 2.72 -9.21 -12.90
CA SER A 182 3.61 -9.81 -13.93
C SER A 182 5.00 -9.17 -13.98
N ASN A 183 5.18 -8.01 -13.36
CA ASN A 183 6.46 -7.28 -13.31
C ASN A 183 7.23 -7.50 -11.99
N LEU A 184 6.66 -8.26 -11.06
CA LEU A 184 7.31 -8.68 -9.80
C LEU A 184 8.18 -9.93 -10.02
#